data_7c68fee1d9fb03eefc2f2033c433b1e6
#
_entry.id   7c68fee1d9fb03eefc2f2033c433b1e6
#
_cell.length_a   1.000
_cell.length_b   1.000
_cell.length_c   1.000
_cell.angle_alpha   90.00
_cell.angle_beta   90.00
_cell.angle_gamma   90.00
#
_symmetry.space_group_name_H-M   'P 1'
#
loop_
_entity.id
_entity.type
_entity.pdbx_description
1 polymer ?
#
loop_
_entity_poly.entity_id
_entity_poly.type
_entity_poly.pdbx_seq_one_letter_code
_entity_poly.pdbx_strand_id
1 'polypeptide(L)'
;IQCCPMPTSIFSNHTGFDSFYFKDFTENMPPYMAEWKKLNLKFDGIVTGFLGSHNQIAIVEEFFKNFKTEDNIVVIDPVMGDYGNLYPTYTDEICQEMKKLVKYADILTPNLTEACIITDEPYRPDYSNDELKKIAMKLVAMGPSKIVITGIQRGHYIGNYCYEKNREDYLIKTMKVGTQRSGTGDIFASIIAADAVNGVNFHESVRKASTFIKKCILKAIEMDIPLTDGVPFEELLTTLK
;
A
#
# COMPACT_ATOMS: atom_id res chain seq x y z
N ILE A 1 -3.12 17.53 5.82
CA ILE A 1 -3.76 17.04 4.58
C ILE A 1 -5.21 16.74 4.88
N GLN A 2 -6.12 17.21 4.03
CA GLN A 2 -7.53 16.82 4.05
C GLN A 2 -7.68 15.52 3.25
N CYS A 3 -8.45 14.57 3.76
CA CYS A 3 -8.73 13.29 3.09
C CYS A 3 -10.20 13.24 2.67
N CYS A 4 -10.44 12.77 1.43
CA CYS A 4 -11.76 12.49 0.88
C CYS A 4 -11.85 10.97 0.61
N PRO A 5 -12.32 10.15 1.57
CA PRO A 5 -12.36 8.71 1.41
C PRO A 5 -13.52 8.29 0.49
N MET A 6 -13.25 7.37 -0.43
CA MET A 6 -14.26 6.62 -1.19
C MET A 6 -14.25 5.17 -0.66
N PRO A 7 -15.28 4.75 0.07
CA PRO A 7 -15.35 3.38 0.56
C PRO A 7 -15.45 2.39 -0.60
N THR A 8 -14.66 1.31 -0.52
CA THR A 8 -14.75 0.17 -1.43
C THR A 8 -15.52 -0.98 -0.80
N SER A 9 -15.40 -1.09 0.53
CA SER A 9 -16.03 -2.14 1.33
C SER A 9 -16.18 -1.69 2.78
N ILE A 10 -17.16 -2.27 3.46
CA ILE A 10 -17.36 -2.08 4.90
C ILE A 10 -17.25 -3.45 5.56
N PHE A 11 -16.34 -3.57 6.51
CA PHE A 11 -16.13 -4.76 7.32
C PHE A 11 -16.51 -4.49 8.77
N SER A 12 -17.12 -5.48 9.45
CA SER A 12 -17.32 -5.40 10.89
C SER A 12 -16.01 -5.46 11.67
N ASN A 13 -15.06 -6.21 11.13
CA ASN A 13 -13.70 -6.43 11.61
C ASN A 13 -12.87 -6.99 10.45
N HIS A 14 -11.55 -6.92 10.51
CA HIS A 14 -10.71 -7.39 9.40
C HIS A 14 -10.69 -8.93 9.27
N THR A 15 -10.21 -9.41 8.13
CA THR A 15 -10.24 -10.84 7.74
C THR A 15 -9.31 -11.76 8.57
N GLY A 16 -8.57 -11.23 9.53
CA GLY A 16 -7.77 -12.01 10.49
C GLY A 16 -8.55 -12.55 11.68
N PHE A 17 -9.82 -12.17 11.82
CA PHE A 17 -10.73 -12.78 12.80
C PHE A 17 -11.38 -14.03 12.21
N ASP A 18 -11.84 -14.95 13.06
CA ASP A 18 -12.48 -16.21 12.65
C ASP A 18 -13.79 -15.99 11.86
N SER A 19 -14.41 -14.83 12.05
CA SER A 19 -15.65 -14.43 11.37
C SER A 19 -15.73 -12.93 11.22
N PHE A 20 -16.30 -12.46 10.13
CA PHE A 20 -16.54 -11.04 9.86
C PHE A 20 -17.78 -10.85 8.98
N TYR A 21 -18.43 -9.71 9.13
CA TYR A 21 -19.44 -9.24 8.18
C TYR A 21 -18.76 -8.40 7.11
N PHE A 22 -19.12 -8.61 5.85
CA PHE A 22 -18.59 -7.88 4.70
C PHE A 22 -19.74 -7.31 3.88
N LYS A 23 -19.68 -6.03 3.58
CA LYS A 23 -20.55 -5.37 2.63
C LYS A 23 -19.72 -4.76 1.52
N ASP A 24 -19.90 -5.29 0.32
CA ASP A 24 -19.36 -4.70 -0.91
C ASP A 24 -20.01 -3.33 -1.16
N PHE A 25 -19.21 -2.35 -1.57
CA PHE A 25 -19.67 -0.99 -1.81
C PHE A 25 -19.56 -0.55 -3.28
N THR A 26 -19.35 -1.51 -4.19
CA THR A 26 -19.11 -1.29 -5.63
C THR A 26 -20.17 -0.40 -6.26
N GLU A 27 -21.45 -0.66 -6.02
CA GLU A 27 -22.58 0.08 -6.61
C GLU A 27 -22.61 1.55 -6.15
N ASN A 28 -21.99 1.90 -5.03
CA ASN A 28 -21.98 3.22 -4.46
C ASN A 28 -20.77 4.07 -4.91
N MET A 29 -19.73 3.46 -5.46
CA MET A 29 -18.54 4.19 -5.91
C MET A 29 -18.83 5.16 -7.08
N PRO A 30 -19.58 4.77 -8.14
CA PRO A 30 -19.91 5.70 -9.22
C PRO A 30 -20.70 6.94 -8.77
N PRO A 31 -21.72 6.86 -7.89
CA PRO A 31 -22.36 8.04 -7.30
C PRO A 31 -21.40 8.97 -6.56
N TYR A 32 -20.41 8.42 -5.81
CA TYR A 32 -19.37 9.24 -5.17
C TYR A 32 -18.58 10.05 -6.20
N MET A 33 -18.11 9.38 -7.26
CA MET A 33 -17.37 10.05 -8.34
C MET A 33 -18.22 11.14 -9.02
N ALA A 34 -19.51 10.86 -9.25
CA ALA A 34 -20.42 11.81 -9.88
C ALA A 34 -20.57 13.10 -9.07
N GLU A 35 -20.70 12.98 -7.73
CA GLU A 35 -20.78 14.17 -6.86
C GLU A 35 -19.44 14.94 -6.83
N TRP A 36 -18.30 14.24 -6.76
CA TRP A 36 -16.99 14.89 -6.80
C TRP A 36 -16.74 15.63 -8.13
N LYS A 37 -17.17 15.05 -9.26
CA LYS A 37 -17.14 15.71 -10.57
C LYS A 37 -18.03 16.96 -10.57
N LYS A 38 -19.27 16.86 -10.08
CA LYS A 38 -20.24 17.97 -10.02
C LYS A 38 -19.70 19.11 -9.14
N LEU A 39 -18.98 18.79 -8.07
CA LEU A 39 -18.33 19.78 -7.20
C LEU A 39 -17.01 20.31 -7.77
N ASN A 40 -16.54 19.80 -8.93
CA ASN A 40 -15.25 20.13 -9.52
C ASN A 40 -14.08 19.92 -8.56
N LEU A 41 -14.12 18.87 -7.73
CA LEU A 41 -13.05 18.58 -6.79
C LEU A 41 -11.75 18.27 -7.54
N LYS A 42 -10.65 18.77 -6.99
CA LYS A 42 -9.30 18.47 -7.42
C LYS A 42 -8.56 17.84 -6.24
N PHE A 43 -7.67 16.91 -6.55
CA PHE A 43 -6.89 16.18 -5.56
C PHE A 43 -5.41 16.42 -5.83
N ASP A 44 -4.63 16.73 -4.79
CA ASP A 44 -3.17 16.84 -4.87
C ASP A 44 -2.52 15.44 -4.87
N GLY A 45 -3.22 14.46 -4.29
CA GLY A 45 -2.81 13.06 -4.29
C GLY A 45 -3.99 12.10 -4.32
N ILE A 46 -3.78 10.95 -4.90
CA ILE A 46 -4.73 9.83 -4.98
C ILE A 46 -4.05 8.60 -4.39
N VAL A 47 -4.74 7.91 -3.49
CA VAL A 47 -4.23 6.68 -2.87
C VAL A 47 -5.24 5.56 -3.07
N THR A 48 -4.77 4.40 -3.50
CA THR A 48 -5.59 3.18 -3.50
C THR A 48 -5.09 2.20 -2.44
N GLY A 49 -6.02 1.47 -1.85
CA GLY A 49 -5.78 0.34 -0.97
C GLY A 49 -6.61 -0.85 -1.42
N PHE A 50 -7.28 -1.51 -0.49
CA PHE A 50 -8.09 -2.70 -0.76
C PHE A 50 -9.20 -2.45 -1.79
N LEU A 51 -9.25 -3.32 -2.82
CA LEU A 51 -10.30 -3.40 -3.82
C LEU A 51 -10.88 -4.82 -3.84
N GLY A 52 -12.17 -4.94 -3.56
CA GLY A 52 -12.83 -6.23 -3.30
C GLY A 52 -13.28 -7.00 -4.54
N SER A 53 -13.19 -6.44 -5.75
CA SER A 53 -13.66 -7.08 -6.98
C SER A 53 -13.06 -6.48 -8.24
N HIS A 54 -13.12 -7.23 -9.35
CA HIS A 54 -12.70 -6.72 -10.66
C HIS A 54 -13.52 -5.50 -11.11
N ASN A 55 -14.79 -5.42 -10.72
CA ASN A 55 -15.63 -4.25 -11.01
C ASN A 55 -15.12 -2.99 -10.33
N GLN A 56 -14.64 -3.09 -9.09
CA GLN A 56 -14.02 -1.98 -8.39
C GLN A 56 -12.74 -1.51 -9.07
N ILE A 57 -11.93 -2.43 -9.59
CA ILE A 57 -10.72 -2.09 -10.36
C ILE A 57 -11.09 -1.27 -11.60
N ALA A 58 -12.13 -1.68 -12.34
CA ALA A 58 -12.60 -0.94 -13.50
C ALA A 58 -13.11 0.47 -13.13
N ILE A 59 -13.82 0.60 -12.01
CA ILE A 59 -14.28 1.90 -11.48
C ILE A 59 -13.09 2.78 -11.09
N VAL A 60 -12.06 2.21 -10.47
CA VAL A 60 -10.84 2.94 -10.12
C VAL A 60 -10.05 3.36 -11.37
N GLU A 61 -10.00 2.54 -12.42
CA GLU A 61 -9.44 2.98 -13.72
C GLU A 61 -10.21 4.19 -14.28
N GLU A 62 -11.54 4.17 -14.20
CA GLU A 62 -12.37 5.32 -14.61
C GLU A 62 -12.09 6.54 -13.72
N PHE A 63 -11.91 6.31 -12.41
CA PHE A 63 -11.54 7.38 -11.48
C PHE A 63 -10.23 8.05 -11.90
N PHE A 64 -9.19 7.29 -12.21
CA PHE A 64 -7.93 7.86 -12.70
C PHE A 64 -8.11 8.65 -14.01
N LYS A 65 -8.91 8.16 -14.96
CA LYS A 65 -9.19 8.90 -16.20
C LYS A 65 -9.88 10.25 -15.96
N ASN A 66 -10.59 10.39 -14.84
CA ASN A 66 -11.35 11.61 -14.51
C ASN A 66 -10.58 12.58 -13.60
N PHE A 67 -9.72 12.06 -12.71
CA PHE A 67 -9.13 12.84 -11.62
C PHE A 67 -7.60 12.82 -11.61
N LYS A 68 -6.93 11.91 -12.33
CA LYS A 68 -5.47 11.96 -12.48
C LYS A 68 -5.12 13.09 -13.43
N THR A 69 -4.14 13.90 -13.01
CA THR A 69 -3.56 15.01 -13.78
C THR A 69 -2.03 14.88 -13.76
N GLU A 70 -1.33 15.76 -14.46
CA GLU A 70 0.14 15.84 -14.40
C GLU A 70 0.65 16.38 -13.05
N ASP A 71 -0.19 17.12 -12.33
CA ASP A 71 0.17 17.81 -11.10
C ASP A 71 -0.09 16.98 -9.84
N ASN A 72 -0.96 15.95 -9.89
CA ASN A 72 -1.26 15.13 -8.72
C ASN A 72 -0.41 13.86 -8.67
N ILE A 73 -0.20 13.35 -7.46
CA ILE A 73 0.61 12.16 -7.20
C ILE A 73 -0.31 10.97 -6.94
N VAL A 74 -0.08 9.86 -7.63
CA VAL A 74 -0.84 8.61 -7.44
C VAL A 74 0.05 7.60 -6.71
N VAL A 75 -0.40 7.18 -5.52
CA VAL A 75 0.21 6.10 -4.75
C VAL A 75 -0.70 4.89 -4.80
N ILE A 76 -0.20 3.78 -5.29
CA ILE A 76 -0.95 2.52 -5.35
C ILE A 76 -0.35 1.54 -4.35
N ASP A 77 -1.16 1.14 -3.39
CA ASP A 77 -0.93 -0.03 -2.56
C ASP A 77 -1.69 -1.21 -3.17
N PRO A 78 -1.00 -2.14 -3.84
CA PRO A 78 -1.65 -3.17 -4.64
C PRO A 78 -2.05 -4.38 -3.79
N VAL A 79 -2.88 -4.12 -2.78
CA VAL A 79 -3.30 -5.12 -1.79
C VAL A 79 -3.85 -6.38 -2.46
N MET A 80 -3.15 -7.53 -2.34
CA MET A 80 -3.56 -8.82 -2.92
C MET A 80 -3.26 -10.00 -2.00
N GLY A 81 -2.21 -9.96 -1.22
CA GLY A 81 -1.77 -11.08 -0.40
C GLY A 81 -0.49 -10.81 0.36
N ASP A 82 -0.04 -11.77 1.16
CA ASP A 82 1.21 -11.68 1.91
C ASP A 82 1.81 -13.07 2.14
N TYR A 83 3.13 -13.16 2.40
CA TYR A 83 3.86 -14.42 2.63
C TYR A 83 3.63 -15.50 1.57
N GLY A 84 3.49 -15.10 0.30
CA GLY A 84 3.27 -16.00 -0.83
C GLY A 84 1.84 -16.49 -0.98
N ASN A 85 0.89 -16.01 -0.19
CA ASN A 85 -0.51 -16.39 -0.25
C ASN A 85 -1.40 -15.20 -0.60
N LEU A 86 -2.45 -15.45 -1.38
CA LEU A 86 -3.51 -14.45 -1.61
C LEU A 86 -4.37 -14.28 -0.36
N TYR A 87 -4.90 -13.09 -0.18
CA TYR A 87 -5.96 -12.87 0.83
C TYR A 87 -7.24 -13.61 0.43
N PRO A 88 -8.09 -14.03 1.38
CA PRO A 88 -9.28 -14.86 1.11
C PRO A 88 -10.28 -14.29 0.10
N THR A 89 -10.26 -12.97 -0.10
CA THR A 89 -11.14 -12.26 -1.04
C THR A 89 -10.55 -12.13 -2.45
N TYR A 90 -9.33 -12.58 -2.69
CA TYR A 90 -8.62 -12.44 -3.97
C TYR A 90 -8.59 -13.74 -4.75
N THR A 91 -8.73 -13.62 -6.07
CA THR A 91 -8.52 -14.69 -7.06
C THR A 91 -7.40 -14.28 -8.02
N ASP A 92 -6.89 -15.24 -8.79
CA ASP A 92 -5.88 -14.96 -9.81
C ASP A 92 -6.38 -13.93 -10.84
N GLU A 93 -7.66 -13.98 -11.18
CA GLU A 93 -8.27 -13.03 -12.12
C GLU A 93 -8.24 -11.60 -11.56
N ILE A 94 -8.61 -11.41 -10.30
CA ILE A 94 -8.55 -10.09 -9.64
C ILE A 94 -7.10 -9.59 -9.59
N CYS A 95 -6.13 -10.46 -9.33
CA CYS A 95 -4.72 -10.11 -9.33
C CYS A 95 -4.23 -9.65 -10.72
N GLN A 96 -4.68 -10.31 -11.80
CA GLN A 96 -4.37 -9.87 -13.16
C GLN A 96 -4.99 -8.51 -13.50
N GLU A 97 -6.21 -8.25 -13.04
CA GLU A 97 -6.84 -6.93 -13.20
C GLU A 97 -6.09 -5.84 -12.40
N MET A 98 -5.63 -6.15 -11.16
CA MET A 98 -4.87 -5.21 -10.33
C MET A 98 -3.59 -4.72 -11.04
N LYS A 99 -2.92 -5.57 -11.82
CA LYS A 99 -1.75 -5.17 -12.64
C LYS A 99 -2.05 -4.00 -13.57
N LYS A 100 -3.31 -3.87 -14.04
CA LYS A 100 -3.70 -2.77 -14.95
C LYS A 100 -3.65 -1.40 -14.28
N LEU A 101 -3.79 -1.35 -12.96
CA LEU A 101 -3.71 -0.09 -12.21
C LEU A 101 -2.28 0.42 -12.09
N VAL A 102 -1.28 -0.46 -12.12
CA VAL A 102 0.14 -0.09 -11.90
C VAL A 102 0.61 1.03 -12.83
N LYS A 103 0.12 1.06 -14.08
CA LYS A 103 0.46 2.11 -15.06
C LYS A 103 0.05 3.53 -14.65
N TYR A 104 -0.88 3.67 -13.69
CA TYR A 104 -1.33 4.97 -13.19
C TYR A 104 -0.51 5.46 -12.00
N ALA A 105 0.28 4.58 -11.36
CA ALA A 105 1.05 4.93 -10.18
C ALA A 105 2.24 5.83 -10.51
N ASP A 106 2.49 6.81 -9.66
CA ASP A 106 3.77 7.49 -9.54
C ASP A 106 4.66 6.78 -8.52
N ILE A 107 4.04 6.28 -7.44
CA ILE A 107 4.66 5.48 -6.39
C ILE A 107 3.88 4.18 -6.21
N LEU A 108 4.57 3.04 -6.13
CA LEU A 108 3.99 1.73 -5.87
C LEU A 108 4.58 1.15 -4.59
N THR A 109 3.72 0.62 -3.69
CA THR A 109 4.12 0.15 -2.35
C THR A 109 3.86 -1.35 -2.10
N PRO A 110 4.17 -2.25 -3.02
CA PRO A 110 3.87 -3.67 -2.86
C PRO A 110 4.69 -4.28 -1.72
N ASN A 111 4.12 -5.27 -1.03
CA ASN A 111 4.95 -6.22 -0.31
C ASN A 111 5.63 -7.20 -1.29
N LEU A 112 6.50 -8.08 -0.79
CA LEU A 112 7.24 -9.01 -1.65
C LEU A 112 6.32 -9.97 -2.43
N THR A 113 5.22 -10.41 -1.84
CA THR A 113 4.23 -11.29 -2.50
C THR A 113 3.58 -10.57 -3.67
N GLU A 114 3.11 -9.37 -3.45
CA GLU A 114 2.47 -8.52 -4.45
C GLU A 114 3.41 -8.15 -5.59
N ALA A 115 4.66 -7.81 -5.25
CA ALA A 115 5.69 -7.54 -6.25
C ALA A 115 5.95 -8.77 -7.15
N CYS A 116 5.99 -9.97 -6.56
CA CYS A 116 6.12 -11.22 -7.31
C CYS A 116 4.89 -11.48 -8.21
N ILE A 117 3.67 -11.30 -7.69
CA ILE A 117 2.44 -11.48 -8.45
C ILE A 117 2.41 -10.52 -9.66
N ILE A 118 2.71 -9.23 -9.44
CA ILE A 118 2.65 -8.21 -10.50
C ILE A 118 3.68 -8.50 -11.60
N THR A 119 4.85 -9.01 -11.23
CA THR A 119 5.95 -9.25 -12.19
C THR A 119 6.02 -10.68 -12.73
N ASP A 120 5.06 -11.54 -12.37
CA ASP A 120 5.02 -12.96 -12.70
C ASP A 120 6.27 -13.74 -12.24
N GLU A 121 6.84 -13.32 -11.09
CA GLU A 121 7.95 -14.01 -10.45
C GLU A 121 7.45 -14.98 -9.37
N PRO A 122 8.09 -16.13 -9.19
CA PRO A 122 7.72 -17.05 -8.10
C PRO A 122 8.05 -16.41 -6.75
N TYR A 123 7.12 -16.51 -5.78
CA TYR A 123 7.39 -16.03 -4.43
C TYR A 123 8.49 -16.89 -3.75
N ARG A 124 9.46 -16.23 -3.15
CA ARG A 124 10.42 -16.80 -2.20
C ARG A 124 10.95 -15.73 -1.26
N PRO A 125 11.21 -16.03 0.02
CA PRO A 125 11.58 -15.01 1.01
C PRO A 125 13.04 -14.55 0.94
N ASP A 126 13.88 -15.24 0.18
CA ASP A 126 15.35 -15.11 0.19
C ASP A 126 15.94 -14.35 -0.99
N TYR A 127 15.13 -13.56 -1.70
CA TYR A 127 15.59 -12.70 -2.79
C TYR A 127 16.79 -11.84 -2.38
N SER A 128 17.89 -11.91 -3.14
CA SER A 128 19.02 -10.98 -2.99
C SER A 128 18.65 -9.55 -3.40
N ASN A 129 19.48 -8.57 -3.05
CA ASN A 129 19.21 -7.18 -3.47
C ASN A 129 19.26 -7.04 -4.99
N ASP A 130 20.14 -7.75 -5.70
CA ASP A 130 20.22 -7.71 -7.16
C ASP A 130 18.96 -8.28 -7.83
N GLU A 131 18.36 -9.29 -7.23
CA GLU A 131 17.10 -9.86 -7.70
C GLU A 131 15.92 -8.94 -7.41
N LEU A 132 15.87 -8.33 -6.21
CA LEU A 132 14.88 -7.31 -5.89
C LEU A 132 14.98 -6.11 -6.84
N LYS A 133 16.19 -5.73 -7.23
CA LYS A 133 16.42 -4.69 -8.26
C LYS A 133 15.78 -5.07 -9.59
N LYS A 134 15.93 -6.32 -10.04
CA LYS A 134 15.30 -6.78 -11.28
C LYS A 134 13.78 -6.74 -11.21
N ILE A 135 13.19 -7.14 -10.09
CA ILE A 135 11.74 -7.03 -9.84
C ILE A 135 11.32 -5.56 -9.89
N ALA A 136 12.00 -4.68 -9.16
CA ALA A 136 11.69 -3.26 -9.13
C ALA A 136 11.81 -2.60 -10.53
N MET A 137 12.80 -2.99 -11.33
CA MET A 137 12.93 -2.51 -12.71
C MET A 137 11.78 -2.97 -13.61
N LYS A 138 11.27 -4.21 -13.43
CA LYS A 138 10.05 -4.67 -14.13
C LYS A 138 8.84 -3.83 -13.73
N LEU A 139 8.68 -3.54 -12.44
CA LEU A 139 7.59 -2.69 -11.94
C LEU A 139 7.67 -1.27 -12.51
N VAL A 140 8.86 -0.66 -12.53
CA VAL A 140 9.08 0.67 -13.12
C VAL A 140 8.77 0.70 -14.61
N ALA A 141 9.06 -0.38 -15.34
CA ALA A 141 8.73 -0.49 -16.76
C ALA A 141 7.21 -0.48 -17.03
N MET A 142 6.39 -0.74 -16.01
CA MET A 142 4.92 -0.73 -16.09
C MET A 142 4.31 0.67 -15.86
N GLY A 143 5.09 1.65 -15.34
CA GLY A 143 4.60 3.02 -15.16
C GLY A 143 5.23 3.81 -14.02
N PRO A 144 5.23 3.31 -12.78
CA PRO A 144 5.68 4.08 -11.62
C PRO A 144 7.16 4.47 -11.72
N SER A 145 7.48 5.64 -11.17
CA SER A 145 8.88 6.10 -11.09
C SER A 145 9.56 5.72 -9.77
N LYS A 146 8.78 5.37 -8.74
CA LYS A 146 9.24 5.02 -7.40
C LYS A 146 8.57 3.73 -6.93
N ILE A 147 9.37 2.81 -6.42
CA ILE A 147 8.92 1.52 -5.88
C ILE A 147 9.47 1.34 -4.49
N VAL A 148 8.65 0.88 -3.56
CA VAL A 148 9.13 0.32 -2.31
C VAL A 148 8.55 -1.07 -2.12
N ILE A 149 9.41 -2.10 -2.21
CA ILE A 149 9.03 -3.47 -1.91
C ILE A 149 9.20 -3.67 -0.40
N THR A 150 8.08 -3.86 0.30
CA THR A 150 8.05 -3.94 1.76
C THR A 150 8.16 -5.38 2.28
N GLY A 151 8.44 -5.53 3.56
CA GLY A 151 8.37 -6.82 4.26
C GLY A 151 9.52 -7.80 3.98
N ILE A 152 10.65 -7.33 3.43
CA ILE A 152 11.80 -8.18 3.12
C ILE A 152 12.46 -8.69 4.41
N GLN A 153 12.42 -10.01 4.64
CA GLN A 153 13.06 -10.61 5.81
C GLN A 153 14.59 -10.64 5.65
N ARG A 154 15.32 -10.18 6.66
CA ARG A 154 16.79 -10.17 6.69
C ARG A 154 17.31 -10.50 8.11
N GLY A 155 17.17 -11.75 8.53
CA GLY A 155 17.53 -12.19 9.88
C GLY A 155 16.69 -11.45 10.93
N HIS A 156 17.32 -10.65 11.77
CA HIS A 156 16.66 -9.87 12.80
C HIS A 156 16.07 -8.53 12.31
N TYR A 157 16.07 -8.28 10.99
CA TYR A 157 15.60 -7.04 10.41
C TYR A 157 14.45 -7.29 9.43
N ILE A 158 13.59 -6.30 9.31
CA ILE A 158 12.65 -6.13 8.20
C ILE A 158 13.24 -5.08 7.28
N GLY A 159 13.36 -5.39 6.00
CA GLY A 159 13.83 -4.49 4.96
C GLY A 159 12.70 -3.92 4.13
N ASN A 160 12.82 -2.68 3.72
CA ASN A 160 12.03 -2.05 2.67
C ASN A 160 12.98 -1.69 1.55
N TYR A 161 12.87 -2.39 0.42
CA TYR A 161 13.73 -2.17 -0.73
C TYR A 161 13.15 -1.05 -1.60
N CYS A 162 13.93 0.02 -1.74
CA CYS A 162 13.54 1.23 -2.44
C CYS A 162 14.26 1.34 -3.77
N TYR A 163 13.50 1.60 -4.82
CA TYR A 163 14.01 1.89 -6.15
C TYR A 163 13.35 3.17 -6.68
N GLU A 164 14.16 4.11 -7.12
CA GLU A 164 13.73 5.33 -7.80
C GLU A 164 14.41 5.39 -9.16
N LYS A 165 13.63 5.64 -10.22
CA LYS A 165 14.16 5.70 -11.60
C LYS A 165 15.28 6.73 -11.72
N ASN A 166 16.40 6.32 -12.29
CA ASN A 166 17.63 7.14 -12.46
C ASN A 166 18.32 7.53 -11.14
N ARG A 167 18.08 6.82 -10.04
CA ARG A 167 18.81 6.99 -8.78
C ARG A 167 19.37 5.66 -8.28
N GLU A 168 20.24 5.72 -7.28
CA GLU A 168 20.72 4.52 -6.60
C GLU A 168 19.58 3.88 -5.79
N ASP A 169 19.50 2.56 -5.86
CA ASP A 169 18.61 1.74 -5.06
C ASP A 169 19.20 1.50 -3.65
N TYR A 170 18.35 1.29 -2.68
CA TYR A 170 18.77 1.08 -1.30
C TYR A 170 17.79 0.21 -0.51
N LEU A 171 18.30 -0.45 0.53
CA LEU A 171 17.50 -1.24 1.46
C LEU A 171 17.47 -0.56 2.84
N ILE A 172 16.32 -0.04 3.22
CA ILE A 172 16.10 0.45 4.58
C ILE A 172 15.80 -0.74 5.49
N LYS A 173 16.67 -0.94 6.49
CA LYS A 173 16.53 -2.03 7.48
C LYS A 173 16.03 -1.47 8.80
N THR A 174 14.98 -2.06 9.32
CA THR A 174 14.43 -1.77 10.64
C THR A 174 14.49 -3.03 11.49
N MET A 175 14.96 -2.93 12.73
CA MET A 175 14.99 -4.08 13.63
C MET A 175 13.57 -4.63 13.80
N LYS A 176 13.40 -5.94 13.58
CA LYS A 176 12.14 -6.65 13.77
C LYS A 176 11.75 -6.61 15.23
N VAL A 177 10.54 -6.17 15.54
CA VAL A 177 9.97 -6.12 16.88
C VAL A 177 8.62 -6.84 16.86
N GLY A 178 8.37 -7.67 17.87
CA GLY A 178 7.11 -8.41 17.97
C GLY A 178 6.75 -9.25 16.73
N THR A 179 5.47 -9.38 16.51
CA THR A 179 4.87 -10.09 15.37
C THR A 179 4.15 -9.10 14.45
N GLN A 180 3.84 -9.54 13.24
CA GLN A 180 3.06 -8.76 12.29
C GLN A 180 1.67 -8.42 12.87
N ARG A 181 1.17 -7.24 12.54
CA ARG A 181 -0.15 -6.74 12.92
C ARG A 181 -0.86 -6.14 11.70
N SER A 182 -2.17 -6.30 11.67
CA SER A 182 -3.02 -5.74 10.61
C SER A 182 -2.95 -4.21 10.58
N GLY A 183 -3.15 -3.61 9.38
CA GLY A 183 -3.18 -2.16 9.17
C GLY A 183 -1.82 -1.49 9.03
N THR A 184 -0.69 -2.22 9.22
CA THR A 184 0.65 -1.62 9.07
C THR A 184 0.97 -1.23 7.63
N GLY A 185 0.44 -1.95 6.63
CA GLY A 185 0.55 -1.60 5.21
C GLY A 185 -0.19 -0.29 4.90
N ASP A 186 -1.45 -0.17 5.36
CA ASP A 186 -2.27 1.03 5.17
C ASP A 186 -1.62 2.27 5.79
N ILE A 187 -1.07 2.15 7.00
CA ILE A 187 -0.32 3.22 7.67
C ILE A 187 0.91 3.60 6.84
N PHE A 188 1.65 2.60 6.33
CA PHE A 188 2.84 2.82 5.52
C PHE A 188 2.50 3.59 4.25
N ALA A 189 1.54 3.11 3.46
CA ALA A 189 1.11 3.74 2.22
C ALA A 189 0.56 5.16 2.45
N SER A 190 -0.19 5.37 3.55
CA SER A 190 -0.73 6.68 3.93
C SER A 190 0.38 7.69 4.24
N ILE A 191 1.43 7.30 4.95
CA ILE A 191 2.58 8.17 5.23
C ILE A 191 3.32 8.52 3.94
N ILE A 192 3.58 7.51 3.08
CA ILE A 192 4.23 7.73 1.78
C ILE A 192 3.43 8.71 0.93
N ALA A 193 2.11 8.55 0.87
CA ALA A 193 1.25 9.44 0.09
C ALA A 193 1.21 10.86 0.64
N ALA A 194 1.06 11.01 1.96
CA ALA A 194 1.05 12.31 2.61
C ALA A 194 2.38 13.06 2.42
N ASP A 195 3.48 12.36 2.57
CA ASP A 195 4.81 12.91 2.38
C ASP A 195 5.08 13.29 0.91
N ALA A 196 4.64 12.46 -0.04
CA ALA A 196 4.79 12.72 -1.45
C ALA A 196 4.07 14.02 -1.86
N VAL A 197 2.81 14.21 -1.41
CA VAL A 197 2.05 15.44 -1.65
C VAL A 197 2.73 16.66 -1.02
N ASN A 198 3.39 16.50 0.13
CA ASN A 198 4.13 17.56 0.79
C ASN A 198 5.55 17.77 0.24
N GLY A 199 5.97 17.05 -0.79
CA GLY A 199 7.29 17.19 -1.41
C GLY A 199 8.45 16.60 -0.58
N VAL A 200 8.16 15.73 0.39
CA VAL A 200 9.18 15.06 1.20
C VAL A 200 9.96 14.06 0.33
N ASN A 201 11.27 13.99 0.54
CA ASN A 201 12.11 13.05 -0.17
C ASN A 201 11.66 11.59 0.05
N PHE A 202 11.62 10.79 -1.00
CA PHE A 202 11.10 9.42 -0.95
C PHE A 202 11.85 8.52 0.05
N HIS A 203 13.18 8.63 0.11
CA HIS A 203 13.99 7.88 1.08
C HIS A 203 13.65 8.26 2.53
N GLU A 204 13.49 9.55 2.79
CA GLU A 204 13.12 10.06 4.12
C GLU A 204 11.72 9.60 4.51
N SER A 205 10.79 9.64 3.58
CA SER A 205 9.41 9.16 3.78
C SER A 205 9.36 7.67 4.14
N VAL A 206 10.07 6.81 3.38
CA VAL A 206 10.13 5.37 3.68
C VAL A 206 10.78 5.11 5.04
N ARG A 207 11.83 5.85 5.41
CA ARG A 207 12.47 5.73 6.73
C ARG A 207 11.53 6.17 7.85
N LYS A 208 10.81 7.27 7.66
CA LYS A 208 9.79 7.77 8.59
C LYS A 208 8.69 6.73 8.81
N ALA A 209 8.09 6.23 7.73
CA ALA A 209 7.04 5.21 7.79
C ALA A 209 7.52 3.94 8.51
N SER A 210 8.70 3.41 8.15
CA SER A 210 9.28 2.23 8.78
C SER A 210 9.52 2.43 10.28
N THR A 211 10.02 3.60 10.66
CA THR A 211 10.28 3.95 12.07
C THR A 211 8.99 4.11 12.85
N PHE A 212 7.98 4.75 12.26
CA PHE A 212 6.68 4.95 12.88
C PHE A 212 5.97 3.62 13.15
N ILE A 213 5.91 2.72 12.16
CA ILE A 213 5.32 1.39 12.31
C ILE A 213 6.01 0.59 13.42
N LYS A 214 7.34 0.63 13.47
CA LYS A 214 8.09 0.00 14.56
C LYS A 214 7.66 0.53 15.93
N LYS A 215 7.51 1.86 16.08
CA LYS A 215 7.03 2.48 17.33
C LYS A 215 5.61 2.02 17.66
N CYS A 216 4.73 1.94 16.66
CA CYS A 216 3.35 1.46 16.85
C CYS A 216 3.31 0.01 17.33
N ILE A 217 4.14 -0.87 16.77
CA ILE A 217 4.22 -2.28 17.21
C ILE A 217 4.77 -2.36 18.64
N LEU A 218 5.82 -1.59 18.99
CA LEU A 218 6.33 -1.53 20.36
C LEU A 218 5.28 -1.02 21.35
N LYS A 219 4.50 -0.01 20.95
CA LYS A 219 3.42 0.53 21.79
C LYS A 219 2.30 -0.49 21.98
N ALA A 220 1.96 -1.25 20.93
CA ALA A 220 0.98 -2.33 21.05
C ALA A 220 1.45 -3.43 22.02
N ILE A 221 2.74 -3.76 22.05
CA ILE A 221 3.33 -4.71 23.00
C ILE A 221 3.28 -4.14 24.42
N GLU A 222 3.68 -2.87 24.60
CA GLU A 222 3.64 -2.16 25.91
C GLU A 222 2.22 -2.15 26.50
N MET A 223 1.20 -1.94 25.65
CA MET A 223 -0.20 -1.87 26.06
C MET A 223 -0.90 -3.24 26.14
N ASP A 224 -0.18 -4.34 25.89
CA ASP A 224 -0.70 -5.70 25.82
C ASP A 224 -1.91 -5.84 24.86
N ILE A 225 -1.87 -5.13 23.74
CA ILE A 225 -2.94 -5.16 22.72
C ILE A 225 -2.95 -6.52 22.03
N PRO A 226 -4.09 -7.21 21.91
CA PRO A 226 -4.21 -8.46 21.16
C PRO A 226 -3.69 -8.32 19.71
N LEU A 227 -3.16 -9.40 19.14
CA LEU A 227 -2.62 -9.39 17.76
C LEU A 227 -3.71 -9.06 16.72
N THR A 228 -4.94 -9.42 17.03
CA THR A 228 -6.12 -9.14 16.20
C THR A 228 -6.51 -7.66 16.13
N ASP A 229 -6.06 -6.82 17.08
CA ASP A 229 -6.57 -5.46 17.22
C ASP A 229 -5.68 -4.41 16.50
N GLY A 230 -4.71 -4.89 15.73
CA GLY A 230 -3.82 -4.01 14.95
C GLY A 230 -2.79 -3.27 15.81
N VAL A 231 -2.58 -1.99 15.56
CA VAL A 231 -1.61 -1.13 16.26
C VAL A 231 -2.25 0.19 16.70
N PRO A 232 -1.94 0.71 17.91
CA PRO A 232 -2.49 1.96 18.44
C PRO A 232 -1.74 3.17 17.85
N PHE A 233 -1.87 3.40 16.55
CA PHE A 233 -1.13 4.45 15.84
C PHE A 233 -1.57 5.85 16.28
N GLU A 234 -2.80 6.02 16.73
CA GLU A 234 -3.37 7.29 17.21
C GLU A 234 -2.56 7.87 18.35
N GLU A 235 -2.09 7.03 19.27
CA GLU A 235 -1.26 7.43 20.43
C GLU A 235 0.09 8.05 19.99
N LEU A 236 0.51 7.79 18.75
CA LEU A 236 1.83 8.16 18.25
C LEU A 236 1.79 9.20 17.12
N LEU A 237 0.59 9.65 16.66
CA LEU A 237 0.46 10.61 15.55
C LEU A 237 1.28 11.88 15.76
N THR A 238 1.43 12.35 16.99
CA THR A 238 2.24 13.53 17.31
C THR A 238 3.73 13.35 17.03
N THR A 239 4.18 12.10 16.81
CA THR A 239 5.58 11.77 16.48
C THR A 239 5.87 11.73 14.98
N LEU A 240 4.86 11.91 14.14
CA LEU A 240 4.94 11.99 12.66
C LEU A 240 5.32 13.40 12.16
N LYS A 241 6.23 14.08 12.83
CA LYS A 241 6.71 15.41 12.42
C LYS A 241 7.83 15.31 11.41
#